data_410ad07601ec07503fb74389bbbc3ea3
#
_entry.id   410ad07601ec07503fb74389bbbc3ea3
#
_cell.length_a   1.000
_cell.length_b   1.000
_cell.length_c   1.000
_cell.angle_alpha   90.00
_cell.angle_beta   90.00
_cell.angle_gamma   90.00
#
_symmetry.space_group_name_H-M   'P 1'
#
loop_
_entity.id
_entity.type
_entity.pdbx_description
1 polymer ?
#
loop_
_entity_poly.entity_id
_entity_poly.type
_entity_poly.pdbx_seq_one_letter_code
_entity_poly.pdbx_strand_id
1 'polypeptide(L)'
;ATRGRPQGRKGKSMKIIFYGTRDYDHLYFDVLAADPDYGCTIKFLAANLDPDTAQLAAGGDAVCAFVNSDCGAETLSVLAKAGIKLLLMRCAGYNNVDLAAAKANGITVMRVPGYSPEAVAEHAMALAQAANRRICKAYIKVRNNNFALDGLLGQNFYGACAGIVGTGRIGAAMARICHGFGMNVLCYDMYKNPEVEKFARYVSLEELLQKADLVSLHCPLTEGTHHMINKDTIAMMRDSAILVNTSRGGLIDTDALIEALRARKFGGVGLDVYEDEDDQVFQDFSDDVLENEVVPVLLSFPNVVITSHQAFFTRTALQSIAAITLENA
;
A
#
# COMPACT_ATOMS: atom_id res chain seq x y z
N ALA A 1 -10.29 2.65 25.61
CA ALA A 1 -11.69 2.89 25.98
C ALA A 1 -12.56 2.18 24.96
N THR A 2 -13.12 1.02 25.30
CA THR A 2 -14.11 0.28 24.52
C THR A 2 -15.34 1.15 24.35
N ARG A 3 -15.57 1.65 23.14
CA ARG A 3 -16.86 2.22 22.76
C ARG A 3 -17.89 1.09 22.84
N GLY A 4 -18.97 1.29 23.64
CA GLY A 4 -20.07 0.35 23.75
C GLY A 4 -20.67 0.09 22.36
N ARG A 5 -20.69 -1.19 21.95
CA ARG A 5 -21.34 -1.66 20.74
C ARG A 5 -22.84 -1.36 20.78
N PRO A 6 -23.46 -0.90 19.70
CA PRO A 6 -24.91 -0.78 19.63
C PRO A 6 -25.52 -2.17 19.73
N GLN A 7 -26.53 -2.31 20.61
CA GLN A 7 -27.31 -3.53 20.77
C GLN A 7 -28.03 -3.87 19.48
N GLY A 8 -28.00 -5.16 19.10
CA GLY A 8 -28.41 -5.75 17.85
C GLY A 8 -29.74 -5.21 17.29
N ARG A 9 -29.68 -4.75 16.05
CA ARG A 9 -30.86 -4.58 15.20
C ARG A 9 -31.37 -5.98 14.83
N LYS A 10 -32.57 -6.35 15.31
CA LYS A 10 -33.36 -7.46 14.75
C LYS A 10 -33.86 -7.03 13.35
N GLY A 11 -32.97 -7.10 12.36
CA GLY A 11 -33.26 -6.84 10.94
C GLY A 11 -32.92 -8.07 10.11
N LYS A 12 -33.34 -8.10 8.84
CA LYS A 12 -32.92 -9.10 7.84
C LYS A 12 -31.40 -9.11 7.77
N SER A 13 -30.77 -10.30 7.85
CA SER A 13 -29.31 -10.45 7.68
C SER A 13 -28.90 -9.87 6.33
N MET A 14 -27.89 -8.98 6.33
CA MET A 14 -27.35 -8.38 5.12
C MET A 14 -26.56 -9.42 4.32
N LYS A 15 -26.88 -9.57 3.04
CA LYS A 15 -26.16 -10.48 2.15
C LYS A 15 -25.09 -9.72 1.38
N ILE A 16 -23.83 -10.02 1.68
CA ILE A 16 -22.65 -9.40 1.05
C ILE A 16 -22.13 -10.33 -0.05
N ILE A 17 -21.95 -9.81 -1.27
CA ILE A 17 -21.27 -10.52 -2.35
C ILE A 17 -19.81 -10.03 -2.36
N PHE A 18 -18.90 -10.95 -2.07
CA PHE A 18 -17.48 -10.65 -1.85
C PHE A 18 -16.67 -11.10 -3.07
N TYR A 19 -16.12 -10.15 -3.80
CA TYR A 19 -15.34 -10.38 -5.01
C TYR A 19 -13.86 -10.49 -4.78
N GLY A 20 -13.15 -11.22 -5.67
CA GLY A 20 -11.72 -11.38 -5.64
C GLY A 20 -11.21 -12.04 -4.36
N THR A 21 -11.97 -13.04 -3.87
CA THR A 21 -11.68 -13.76 -2.63
C THR A 21 -10.37 -14.52 -2.74
N ARG A 22 -9.59 -14.45 -1.67
CA ARG A 22 -8.36 -15.21 -1.46
C ARG A 22 -8.49 -16.06 -0.19
N ASP A 23 -7.69 -17.10 -0.06
CA ASP A 23 -7.73 -18.02 1.10
C ASP A 23 -7.59 -17.31 2.44
N TYR A 24 -6.77 -16.26 2.49
CA TYR A 24 -6.59 -15.48 3.71
C TYR A 24 -7.81 -14.66 4.12
N ASP A 25 -8.72 -14.32 3.18
CA ASP A 25 -9.95 -13.60 3.52
C ASP A 25 -10.86 -14.49 4.37
N HIS A 26 -10.95 -15.78 4.05
CA HIS A 26 -11.72 -16.75 4.82
C HIS A 26 -11.29 -16.85 6.28
N LEU A 27 -9.98 -16.72 6.57
CA LEU A 27 -9.45 -16.81 7.94
C LEU A 27 -10.04 -15.76 8.89
N TYR A 28 -10.49 -14.62 8.36
CA TYR A 28 -10.98 -13.51 9.17
C TYR A 28 -12.47 -13.22 8.95
N PHE A 29 -12.92 -13.22 7.70
CA PHE A 29 -14.31 -12.88 7.37
C PHE A 29 -15.30 -13.98 7.77
N ASP A 30 -14.97 -15.27 7.62
CA ASP A 30 -15.84 -16.36 8.03
C ASP A 30 -16.10 -16.34 9.54
N VAL A 31 -15.05 -16.09 10.32
CA VAL A 31 -15.17 -16.04 11.79
C VAL A 31 -16.07 -14.88 12.23
N LEU A 32 -15.89 -13.69 11.63
CA LEU A 32 -16.68 -12.52 11.98
C LEU A 32 -18.11 -12.58 11.43
N ALA A 33 -18.32 -13.13 10.23
CA ALA A 33 -19.65 -13.32 9.67
C ALA A 33 -20.50 -14.34 10.46
N ALA A 34 -19.86 -15.29 11.12
CA ALA A 34 -20.53 -16.24 12.03
C ALA A 34 -20.97 -15.60 13.36
N ASP A 35 -20.44 -14.43 13.71
CA ASP A 35 -20.84 -13.69 14.90
C ASP A 35 -22.18 -12.96 14.63
N PRO A 36 -23.25 -13.29 15.39
CA PRO A 36 -24.57 -12.67 15.21
C PRO A 36 -24.59 -11.14 15.34
N ASP A 37 -23.60 -10.56 16.02
CA ASP A 37 -23.49 -9.11 16.22
C ASP A 37 -23.26 -8.35 14.91
N TYR A 38 -22.65 -8.98 13.90
CA TYR A 38 -22.50 -8.38 12.57
C TYR A 38 -23.73 -8.51 11.68
N GLY A 39 -24.62 -9.48 11.94
CA GLY A 39 -25.90 -9.61 11.23
C GLY A 39 -25.78 -9.74 9.72
N CYS A 40 -24.73 -10.35 9.20
CA CYS A 40 -24.47 -10.50 7.77
C CYS A 40 -24.22 -11.95 7.36
N THR A 41 -24.39 -12.22 6.06
CA THR A 41 -23.94 -13.45 5.40
C THR A 41 -23.09 -13.08 4.21
N ILE A 42 -22.04 -13.84 3.93
CA ILE A 42 -21.10 -13.55 2.85
C ILE A 42 -21.17 -14.66 1.80
N LYS A 43 -21.35 -14.27 0.53
CA LYS A 43 -21.11 -15.14 -0.62
C LYS A 43 -19.79 -14.76 -1.25
N PHE A 44 -18.80 -15.63 -1.14
CA PHE A 44 -17.47 -15.44 -1.69
C PHE A 44 -17.42 -15.82 -3.18
N LEU A 45 -16.76 -14.98 -3.99
CA LEU A 45 -16.52 -15.18 -5.41
C LEU A 45 -15.01 -15.00 -5.68
N ALA A 46 -14.40 -15.97 -6.34
CA ALA A 46 -12.99 -15.89 -6.76
C ALA A 46 -12.78 -14.84 -7.87
N ALA A 47 -13.81 -14.60 -8.69
CA ALA A 47 -13.76 -13.59 -9.75
C ALA A 47 -13.58 -12.17 -9.17
N ASN A 48 -12.75 -11.36 -9.82
CA ASN A 48 -12.68 -9.93 -9.54
C ASN A 48 -13.98 -9.24 -10.00
N LEU A 49 -14.26 -8.07 -9.43
CA LEU A 49 -15.38 -7.23 -9.85
C LEU A 49 -14.95 -6.41 -11.07
N ASP A 50 -15.72 -6.54 -12.13
CA ASP A 50 -15.62 -5.83 -13.40
C ASP A 50 -17.02 -5.74 -14.05
N PRO A 51 -17.20 -5.08 -15.22
CA PRO A 51 -18.49 -4.98 -15.90
C PRO A 51 -19.13 -6.33 -16.23
N ASP A 52 -18.33 -7.36 -16.58
CA ASP A 52 -18.81 -8.68 -16.98
C ASP A 52 -19.26 -9.52 -15.77
N THR A 53 -18.55 -9.40 -14.66
CA THR A 53 -18.81 -10.17 -13.42
C THR A 53 -19.80 -9.49 -12.48
N ALA A 54 -20.04 -8.18 -12.61
CA ALA A 54 -20.90 -7.40 -11.73
C ALA A 54 -22.33 -7.95 -11.61
N GLN A 55 -22.86 -8.62 -12.64
CA GLN A 55 -24.17 -9.29 -12.63
C GLN A 55 -24.26 -10.43 -11.58
N LEU A 56 -23.13 -11.01 -11.16
CA LEU A 56 -23.09 -12.06 -10.13
C LEU A 56 -23.48 -11.54 -8.74
N ALA A 57 -23.57 -10.20 -8.58
CA ALA A 57 -24.04 -9.55 -7.38
C ALA A 57 -25.56 -9.64 -7.18
N ALA A 58 -26.32 -10.13 -8.20
CA ALA A 58 -27.78 -10.22 -8.12
C ALA A 58 -28.26 -11.01 -6.90
N GLY A 59 -29.21 -10.43 -6.17
CA GLY A 59 -29.76 -10.98 -4.92
C GLY A 59 -28.88 -10.74 -3.69
N GLY A 60 -27.80 -9.95 -3.80
CA GLY A 60 -27.07 -9.37 -2.68
C GLY A 60 -27.67 -8.04 -2.23
N ASP A 61 -27.35 -7.62 -1.02
CA ASP A 61 -27.70 -6.30 -0.47
C ASP A 61 -26.49 -5.33 -0.60
N ALA A 62 -25.26 -5.87 -0.52
CA ALA A 62 -24.01 -5.14 -0.64
C ALA A 62 -22.98 -5.93 -1.47
N VAL A 63 -21.99 -5.21 -1.99
CA VAL A 63 -20.80 -5.77 -2.65
C VAL A 63 -19.56 -5.40 -1.85
N CYS A 64 -18.66 -6.36 -1.64
CA CYS A 64 -17.32 -6.12 -1.11
C CYS A 64 -16.29 -6.26 -2.23
N ALA A 65 -15.46 -5.24 -2.43
CA ALA A 65 -14.43 -5.14 -3.48
C ALA A 65 -13.07 -4.75 -2.92
N PHE A 66 -12.03 -4.85 -3.75
CA PHE A 66 -10.65 -4.55 -3.37
C PHE A 66 -10.00 -3.57 -4.35
N VAL A 67 -8.70 -3.25 -4.15
CA VAL A 67 -7.97 -2.25 -4.95
C VAL A 67 -7.85 -2.62 -6.43
N ASN A 68 -7.84 -3.91 -6.76
CA ASN A 68 -7.75 -4.46 -8.12
C ASN A 68 -9.12 -4.72 -8.76
N SER A 69 -10.20 -4.25 -8.17
CA SER A 69 -11.55 -4.32 -8.75
C SER A 69 -11.80 -3.12 -9.66
N ASP A 70 -12.46 -3.33 -10.78
CA ASP A 70 -13.02 -2.23 -11.57
C ASP A 70 -14.34 -1.77 -10.94
N CYS A 71 -14.32 -0.60 -10.32
CA CYS A 71 -15.50 0.08 -9.77
C CYS A 71 -15.81 1.37 -10.56
N GLY A 72 -15.58 1.35 -11.87
CA GLY A 72 -15.91 2.42 -12.80
C GLY A 72 -17.41 2.55 -13.07
N ALA A 73 -17.77 3.52 -13.91
CA ALA A 73 -19.16 3.88 -14.18
C ALA A 73 -20.00 2.72 -14.73
N GLU A 74 -19.43 1.89 -15.60
CA GLU A 74 -20.12 0.75 -16.20
C GLU A 74 -20.45 -0.32 -15.15
N THR A 75 -19.45 -0.76 -14.40
CA THR A 75 -19.61 -1.73 -13.29
C THR A 75 -20.65 -1.26 -12.29
N LEU A 76 -20.57 0.00 -11.85
CA LEU A 76 -21.50 0.59 -10.89
C LEU A 76 -22.94 0.64 -11.44
N SER A 77 -23.12 0.89 -12.74
CA SER A 77 -24.42 0.84 -13.40
C SER A 77 -25.01 -0.57 -13.38
N VAL A 78 -24.21 -1.61 -13.64
CA VAL A 78 -24.65 -3.01 -13.57
C VAL A 78 -25.02 -3.38 -12.12
N LEU A 79 -24.21 -3.02 -11.15
CA LEU A 79 -24.50 -3.25 -9.72
C LEU A 79 -25.82 -2.60 -9.28
N ALA A 80 -26.05 -1.35 -9.69
CA ALA A 80 -27.29 -0.65 -9.37
C ALA A 80 -28.53 -1.33 -9.96
N LYS A 81 -28.44 -1.82 -11.22
CA LYS A 81 -29.49 -2.61 -11.87
C LYS A 81 -29.72 -3.95 -11.14
N ALA A 82 -28.67 -4.55 -10.58
CA ALA A 82 -28.77 -5.74 -9.74
C ALA A 82 -29.38 -5.47 -8.34
N GLY A 83 -29.64 -4.20 -8.00
CA GLY A 83 -30.27 -3.80 -6.74
C GLY A 83 -29.27 -3.47 -5.62
N ILE A 84 -27.98 -3.46 -5.90
CA ILE A 84 -26.92 -3.14 -4.91
C ILE A 84 -26.99 -1.65 -4.52
N LYS A 85 -26.92 -1.39 -3.21
CA LYS A 85 -26.97 -0.04 -2.62
C LYS A 85 -25.72 0.33 -1.84
N LEU A 86 -24.86 -0.65 -1.57
CA LEU A 86 -23.66 -0.48 -0.73
C LEU A 86 -22.47 -1.16 -1.39
N LEU A 87 -21.39 -0.40 -1.60
CA LEU A 87 -20.06 -0.87 -2.01
C LEU A 87 -19.12 -0.74 -0.83
N LEU A 88 -18.61 -1.86 -0.36
CA LEU A 88 -17.65 -1.98 0.74
C LEU A 88 -16.26 -2.19 0.15
N MET A 89 -15.38 -1.19 0.25
CA MET A 89 -13.98 -1.33 -0.11
C MET A 89 -13.22 -1.87 1.10
N ARG A 90 -12.70 -3.12 1.01
CA ARG A 90 -11.88 -3.72 2.07
C ARG A 90 -10.43 -3.21 2.06
N CYS A 91 -10.24 -1.92 1.78
CA CYS A 91 -8.95 -1.25 1.69
C CYS A 91 -9.09 0.24 2.00
N ALA A 92 -7.96 0.91 2.16
CA ALA A 92 -7.91 2.36 2.39
C ALA A 92 -8.01 3.17 1.09
N GLY A 93 -7.38 2.69 0.01
CA GLY A 93 -7.42 3.31 -1.32
C GLY A 93 -8.81 3.14 -1.98
N TYR A 94 -9.18 4.08 -2.82
CA TYR A 94 -10.42 4.06 -3.60
C TYR A 94 -10.28 4.75 -4.96
N ASN A 95 -9.06 4.81 -5.49
CA ASN A 95 -8.77 5.45 -6.78
C ASN A 95 -9.47 4.72 -7.95
N ASN A 96 -9.72 3.43 -7.77
CA ASN A 96 -10.46 2.56 -8.70
C ASN A 96 -11.99 2.72 -8.61
N VAL A 97 -12.53 3.67 -7.83
CA VAL A 97 -13.97 3.90 -7.67
C VAL A 97 -14.37 5.22 -8.29
N ASP A 98 -15.30 5.19 -9.27
CA ASP A 98 -15.96 6.38 -9.79
C ASP A 98 -17.04 6.86 -8.80
N LEU A 99 -16.65 7.79 -7.91
CA LEU A 99 -17.57 8.32 -6.88
C LEU A 99 -18.73 9.11 -7.47
N ALA A 100 -18.56 9.74 -8.64
CA ALA A 100 -19.63 10.47 -9.31
C ALA A 100 -20.68 9.50 -9.85
N ALA A 101 -20.22 8.44 -10.50
CA ALA A 101 -21.09 7.36 -10.97
C ALA A 101 -21.77 6.61 -9.81
N ALA A 102 -21.06 6.33 -8.71
CA ALA A 102 -21.64 5.72 -7.51
C ALA A 102 -22.80 6.56 -6.97
N LYS A 103 -22.60 7.88 -6.83
CA LYS A 103 -23.63 8.82 -6.40
C LYS A 103 -24.81 8.86 -7.35
N ALA A 104 -24.56 8.92 -8.66
CA ALA A 104 -25.61 8.94 -9.70
C ALA A 104 -26.46 7.66 -9.68
N ASN A 105 -25.87 6.50 -9.35
CA ASN A 105 -26.52 5.22 -9.24
C ASN A 105 -27.11 4.93 -7.85
N GLY A 106 -27.00 5.86 -6.89
CA GLY A 106 -27.51 5.70 -5.53
C GLY A 106 -26.77 4.62 -4.72
N ILE A 107 -25.50 4.37 -5.03
CA ILE A 107 -24.64 3.42 -4.31
C ILE A 107 -23.82 4.20 -3.28
N THR A 108 -23.94 3.83 -2.00
CA THR A 108 -23.08 4.33 -0.93
C THR A 108 -21.75 3.59 -0.98
N VAL A 109 -20.64 4.33 -0.93
CA VAL A 109 -19.29 3.75 -0.89
C VAL A 109 -18.73 3.89 0.51
N MET A 110 -18.35 2.78 1.14
CA MET A 110 -17.68 2.72 2.44
C MET A 110 -16.30 2.09 2.26
N ARG A 111 -15.34 2.47 3.09
CA ARG A 111 -13.98 1.96 3.00
C ARG A 111 -13.35 1.73 4.38
N VAL A 112 -12.20 1.10 4.43
CA VAL A 112 -11.39 0.93 5.64
C VAL A 112 -10.31 2.02 5.67
N PRO A 113 -10.53 3.15 6.36
CA PRO A 113 -9.65 4.33 6.28
C PRO A 113 -8.30 4.15 7.00
N GLY A 114 -8.18 3.13 7.85
CA GLY A 114 -6.95 2.83 8.58
C GLY A 114 -7.11 1.53 9.35
N TYR A 115 -6.24 0.58 9.05
CA TYR A 115 -6.27 -0.78 9.62
C TYR A 115 -5.05 -1.06 10.50
N SER A 116 -3.84 -0.68 10.06
CA SER A 116 -2.59 -0.78 10.82
C SER A 116 -1.52 0.09 10.15
N PRO A 117 -1.39 1.36 10.56
CA PRO A 117 -0.31 2.23 10.08
C PRO A 117 1.08 1.64 10.34
N GLU A 118 1.21 0.92 11.44
CA GLU A 118 2.45 0.26 11.86
C GLU A 118 2.87 -0.81 10.86
N ALA A 119 1.94 -1.63 10.35
CA ALA A 119 2.26 -2.68 9.38
C ALA A 119 2.97 -2.11 8.14
N VAL A 120 2.45 -1.02 7.58
CA VAL A 120 3.04 -0.38 6.40
C VAL A 120 4.38 0.30 6.73
N ALA A 121 4.48 0.96 7.88
CA ALA A 121 5.72 1.61 8.31
C ALA A 121 6.84 0.60 8.62
N GLU A 122 6.51 -0.51 9.27
CA GLU A 122 7.45 -1.61 9.54
C GLU A 122 7.92 -2.26 8.23
N HIS A 123 7.02 -2.46 7.26
CA HIS A 123 7.38 -2.97 5.94
C HIS A 123 8.29 -2.01 5.18
N ALA A 124 8.01 -0.69 5.23
CA ALA A 124 8.88 0.33 4.65
C ALA A 124 10.30 0.29 5.24
N MET A 125 10.42 0.14 6.57
CA MET A 125 11.71 -0.02 7.22
C MET A 125 12.38 -1.36 6.84
N ALA A 126 11.62 -2.45 6.70
CA ALA A 126 12.14 -3.73 6.25
C ALA A 126 12.73 -3.63 4.83
N LEU A 127 12.02 -2.98 3.90
CA LEU A 127 12.53 -2.69 2.55
C LEU A 127 13.80 -1.82 2.60
N ALA A 128 13.79 -0.75 3.42
CA ALA A 128 14.95 0.10 3.61
C ALA A 128 16.18 -0.70 4.05
N GLN A 129 16.02 -1.57 5.04
CA GLN A 129 17.11 -2.43 5.54
C GLN A 129 17.50 -3.51 4.54
N ALA A 130 16.54 -4.13 3.83
CA ALA A 130 16.83 -5.14 2.82
C ALA A 130 17.65 -4.54 1.66
N ALA A 131 17.26 -3.36 1.19
CA ALA A 131 17.98 -2.63 0.15
C ALA A 131 19.37 -2.13 0.64
N ASN A 132 19.44 -1.54 1.84
CA ASN A 132 20.68 -1.06 2.45
C ASN A 132 21.70 -2.19 2.64
N ARG A 133 21.30 -3.25 3.32
CA ARG A 133 22.19 -4.35 3.72
C ARG A 133 22.28 -5.48 2.70
N ARG A 134 21.68 -5.30 1.51
CA ARG A 134 21.68 -6.30 0.43
C ARG A 134 21.18 -7.67 0.88
N ILE A 135 20.20 -7.74 1.77
CA ILE A 135 19.75 -8.99 2.42
C ILE A 135 19.34 -10.04 1.38
N CYS A 136 18.53 -9.67 0.38
CA CYS A 136 18.08 -10.60 -0.66
C CYS A 136 19.26 -11.15 -1.46
N LYS A 137 20.20 -10.29 -1.87
CA LYS A 137 21.42 -10.69 -2.59
C LYS A 137 22.31 -11.59 -1.73
N ALA A 138 22.52 -11.23 -0.45
CA ALA A 138 23.32 -12.03 0.47
C ALA A 138 22.73 -13.44 0.66
N TYR A 139 21.41 -13.53 0.83
CA TYR A 139 20.70 -14.81 0.93
C TYR A 139 20.92 -15.70 -0.30
N ILE A 140 20.76 -15.15 -1.51
CA ILE A 140 20.99 -15.89 -2.76
C ILE A 140 22.45 -16.34 -2.89
N LYS A 141 23.41 -15.46 -2.55
CA LYS A 141 24.85 -15.82 -2.56
C LYS A 141 25.15 -17.03 -1.67
N VAL A 142 24.64 -17.01 -0.43
CA VAL A 142 24.86 -18.12 0.52
C VAL A 142 24.22 -19.42 0.04
N ARG A 143 23.01 -19.34 -0.52
CA ARG A 143 22.35 -20.51 -1.13
C ARG A 143 23.17 -21.14 -2.28
N ASN A 144 23.96 -20.33 -2.98
CA ASN A 144 24.85 -20.74 -4.05
C ASN A 144 26.29 -21.03 -3.54
N ASN A 145 26.47 -21.28 -2.24
CA ASN A 145 27.76 -21.51 -1.58
C ASN A 145 28.79 -20.40 -1.81
N ASN A 146 28.36 -19.16 -2.06
CA ASN A 146 29.22 -18.00 -2.20
C ASN A 146 29.16 -17.16 -0.91
N PHE A 147 30.21 -17.22 -0.09
CA PHE A 147 30.32 -16.51 1.20
C PHE A 147 31.15 -15.23 1.11
N ALA A 148 31.56 -14.78 -0.09
CA ALA A 148 32.29 -13.55 -0.28
C ALA A 148 31.43 -12.32 0.02
N LEU A 149 32.05 -11.29 0.64
CA LEU A 149 31.36 -10.06 1.06
C LEU A 149 31.27 -9.00 -0.04
N ASP A 150 31.90 -9.24 -1.18
CA ASP A 150 31.91 -8.30 -2.31
C ASP A 150 30.49 -7.93 -2.77
N GLY A 151 30.24 -6.60 -2.82
CA GLY A 151 28.94 -6.06 -3.23
C GLY A 151 27.83 -6.16 -2.18
N LEU A 152 28.17 -6.43 -0.90
CA LEU A 152 27.24 -6.47 0.23
C LEU A 152 27.42 -5.29 1.21
N LEU A 153 28.32 -4.34 0.91
CA LEU A 153 28.55 -3.18 1.77
C LEU A 153 27.29 -2.33 1.92
N GLY A 154 26.89 -2.07 3.15
CA GLY A 154 25.80 -1.16 3.52
C GLY A 154 26.29 -0.04 4.43
N GLN A 155 25.37 0.82 4.86
CA GLN A 155 25.65 1.92 5.80
C GLN A 155 24.88 1.73 7.12
N ASN A 156 25.34 2.38 8.18
CA ASN A 156 24.60 2.41 9.44
C ASN A 156 23.47 3.45 9.36
N PHE A 157 22.31 3.10 9.89
CA PHE A 157 21.23 4.07 10.06
C PHE A 157 21.39 4.90 11.34
N TYR A 158 22.07 4.37 12.35
CA TYR A 158 22.37 5.14 13.55
C TYR A 158 23.20 6.40 13.20
N GLY A 159 22.69 7.56 13.60
CA GLY A 159 23.28 8.87 13.30
C GLY A 159 23.01 9.40 11.88
N ALA A 160 22.49 8.59 10.96
CA ALA A 160 22.12 9.01 9.62
C ALA A 160 20.84 9.87 9.62
N CYS A 161 20.53 10.50 8.50
CA CYS A 161 19.34 11.35 8.32
C CYS A 161 18.22 10.59 7.59
N ALA A 162 17.04 10.54 8.21
CA ALA A 162 15.82 10.02 7.58
C ALA A 162 14.94 11.18 7.11
N GLY A 163 14.51 11.16 5.86
CA GLY A 163 13.53 12.07 5.26
C GLY A 163 12.19 11.38 5.10
N ILE A 164 11.18 11.83 5.82
CA ILE A 164 9.81 11.29 5.77
C ILE A 164 8.92 12.26 5.01
N VAL A 165 8.41 11.83 3.86
CA VAL A 165 7.51 12.59 3.00
C VAL A 165 6.08 12.16 3.24
N GLY A 166 5.29 13.04 3.87
CA GLY A 166 3.96 12.74 4.41
C GLY A 166 4.03 12.24 5.85
N THR A 167 3.36 12.93 6.78
CA THR A 167 3.34 12.63 8.22
C THR A 167 1.94 12.32 8.74
N GLY A 168 1.12 11.73 7.87
CA GLY A 168 -0.12 11.07 8.26
C GLY A 168 0.15 9.90 9.23
N ARG A 169 -0.83 9.04 9.44
CA ARG A 169 -0.69 7.92 10.39
C ARG A 169 0.52 7.03 10.12
N ILE A 170 0.73 6.65 8.84
CA ILE A 170 1.83 5.76 8.42
C ILE A 170 3.18 6.49 8.52
N GLY A 171 3.29 7.70 7.96
CA GLY A 171 4.55 8.45 8.02
C GLY A 171 4.95 8.83 9.44
N ALA A 172 3.99 9.10 10.33
CA ALA A 172 4.26 9.31 11.75
C ALA A 172 4.79 8.03 12.43
N ALA A 173 4.27 6.85 12.06
CA ALA A 173 4.80 5.57 12.54
C ALA A 173 6.22 5.33 12.01
N MET A 174 6.47 5.59 10.72
CA MET A 174 7.83 5.47 10.13
C MET A 174 8.83 6.45 10.77
N ALA A 175 8.39 7.69 11.03
CA ALA A 175 9.23 8.67 11.73
C ALA A 175 9.65 8.19 13.12
N ARG A 176 8.72 7.58 13.89
CA ARG A 176 9.04 6.95 15.20
C ARG A 176 10.02 5.79 15.07
N ILE A 177 9.84 4.94 14.05
CA ILE A 177 10.76 3.82 13.79
C ILE A 177 12.16 4.36 13.50
N CYS A 178 12.30 5.34 12.60
CA CYS A 178 13.57 5.97 12.27
C CYS A 178 14.22 6.64 13.52
N HIS A 179 13.43 7.32 14.33
CA HIS A 179 13.91 7.90 15.60
C HIS A 179 14.41 6.80 16.55
N GLY A 180 13.71 5.68 16.65
CA GLY A 180 14.12 4.51 17.44
C GLY A 180 15.44 3.86 16.94
N PHE A 181 15.74 3.97 15.65
CA PHE A 181 17.05 3.60 15.07
C PHE A 181 18.17 4.59 15.40
N GLY A 182 17.88 5.70 16.10
CA GLY A 182 18.84 6.76 16.40
C GLY A 182 19.15 7.65 15.20
N MET A 183 18.25 7.73 14.22
CA MET A 183 18.37 8.62 13.06
C MET A 183 17.96 10.05 13.40
N ASN A 184 18.52 11.02 12.68
CA ASN A 184 18.03 12.39 12.65
C ASN A 184 16.83 12.45 11.69
N VAL A 185 15.63 12.75 12.18
CA VAL A 185 14.42 12.69 11.37
C VAL A 185 14.03 14.07 10.85
N LEU A 186 13.97 14.21 9.53
CA LEU A 186 13.40 15.34 8.81
C LEU A 186 12.06 14.93 8.20
N CYS A 187 11.09 15.84 8.25
CA CYS A 187 9.75 15.61 7.71
C CYS A 187 9.34 16.70 6.73
N TYR A 188 8.57 16.32 5.72
CA TYR A 188 7.87 17.22 4.84
C TYR A 188 6.40 16.82 4.75
N ASP A 189 5.51 17.76 4.99
CA ASP A 189 4.07 17.61 4.84
C ASP A 189 3.43 18.99 4.69
N MET A 190 2.26 19.07 4.05
CA MET A 190 1.45 20.28 4.01
C MET A 190 0.89 20.62 5.40
N TYR A 191 0.62 19.58 6.21
CA TYR A 191 0.08 19.70 7.57
C TYR A 191 1.03 19.06 8.57
N LYS A 192 1.58 19.86 9.47
CA LYS A 192 2.48 19.35 10.50
C LYS A 192 1.73 18.51 11.53
N ASN A 193 2.30 17.39 11.89
CA ASN A 193 1.79 16.52 12.95
C ASN A 193 2.48 16.88 14.29
N PRO A 194 1.75 17.40 15.29
CA PRO A 194 2.34 17.84 16.56
C PRO A 194 3.06 16.73 17.33
N GLU A 195 2.64 15.47 17.17
CA GLU A 195 3.30 14.34 17.83
C GLU A 195 4.66 14.05 17.18
N VAL A 196 4.79 14.27 15.88
CA VAL A 196 6.05 14.10 15.15
C VAL A 196 7.01 15.27 15.42
N GLU A 197 6.50 16.49 15.58
CA GLU A 197 7.32 17.68 15.93
C GLU A 197 8.09 17.53 17.25
N LYS A 198 7.68 16.63 18.13
CA LYS A 198 8.36 16.39 19.42
C LYS A 198 9.76 15.79 19.27
N PHE A 199 10.06 15.12 18.14
CA PHE A 199 11.31 14.41 17.93
C PHE A 199 11.87 14.52 16.49
N ALA A 200 11.14 15.18 15.59
CA ALA A 200 11.53 15.37 14.20
C ALA A 200 11.39 16.85 13.81
N ARG A 201 12.11 17.27 12.77
CA ARG A 201 12.09 18.65 12.28
C ARG A 201 11.42 18.70 10.90
N TYR A 202 10.42 19.59 10.75
CA TYR A 202 9.82 19.89 9.47
C TYR A 202 10.67 20.86 8.66
N VAL A 203 10.87 20.52 7.39
CA VAL A 203 11.70 21.28 6.43
C VAL A 203 11.00 21.34 5.07
N SER A 204 11.55 22.07 4.10
CA SER A 204 11.09 22.00 2.72
C SER A 204 11.44 20.64 2.10
N LEU A 205 10.77 20.28 1.00
CA LEU A 205 11.06 19.03 0.29
C LEU A 205 12.52 19.03 -0.21
N GLU A 206 12.98 20.14 -0.75
CA GLU A 206 14.35 20.31 -1.26
C GLU A 206 15.38 20.09 -0.15
N GLU A 207 15.19 20.72 1.03
CA GLU A 207 16.10 20.53 2.16
C GLU A 207 16.11 19.07 2.64
N LEU A 208 14.93 18.41 2.66
CA LEU A 208 14.83 17.00 3.02
C LEU A 208 15.62 16.13 2.05
N LEU A 209 15.40 16.28 0.73
CA LEU A 209 16.07 15.49 -0.29
C LEU A 209 17.58 15.67 -0.29
N GLN A 210 18.06 16.90 -0.08
CA GLN A 210 19.50 17.20 -0.02
C GLN A 210 20.20 16.60 1.20
N LYS A 211 19.48 16.37 2.30
CA LYS A 211 20.10 15.95 3.57
C LYS A 211 19.85 14.48 3.92
N ALA A 212 18.80 13.88 3.40
CA ALA A 212 18.40 12.54 3.79
C ALA A 212 19.31 11.43 3.21
N ASP A 213 19.70 10.50 4.05
CA ASP A 213 20.35 9.23 3.69
C ASP A 213 19.30 8.15 3.39
N LEU A 214 18.11 8.27 3.98
CA LEU A 214 16.92 7.47 3.70
C LEU A 214 15.75 8.40 3.38
N VAL A 215 15.11 8.25 2.23
CA VAL A 215 13.86 8.95 1.88
C VAL A 215 12.73 7.92 1.82
N SER A 216 11.65 8.14 2.56
CA SER A 216 10.49 7.25 2.61
C SER A 216 9.21 8.02 2.33
N LEU A 217 8.42 7.53 1.34
CA LEU A 217 7.23 8.20 0.83
C LEU A 217 5.97 7.63 1.49
N HIS A 218 5.17 8.52 2.10
CA HIS A 218 3.92 8.19 2.82
C HIS A 218 2.81 9.21 2.56
N CYS A 219 2.94 10.00 1.49
CA CYS A 219 1.92 10.94 1.04
C CYS A 219 0.93 10.27 0.06
N PRO A 220 -0.30 10.79 -0.09
CA PRO A 220 -1.23 10.31 -1.10
C PRO A 220 -0.78 10.71 -2.51
N LEU A 221 -1.21 9.94 -3.51
CA LEU A 221 -1.09 10.34 -4.91
C LEU A 221 -2.23 11.31 -5.24
N THR A 222 -1.84 12.49 -5.69
CA THR A 222 -2.71 13.58 -6.14
C THR A 222 -2.07 14.23 -7.36
N GLU A 223 -2.77 15.13 -8.03
CA GLU A 223 -2.17 15.93 -9.12
C GLU A 223 -0.89 16.66 -8.67
N GLY A 224 -0.86 17.17 -7.45
CA GLY A 224 0.30 17.90 -6.91
C GLY A 224 1.45 17.00 -6.40
N THR A 225 1.24 15.70 -6.25
CA THR A 225 2.27 14.74 -5.81
C THR A 225 2.63 13.71 -6.88
N HIS A 226 1.92 13.70 -8.02
CA HIS A 226 2.27 12.86 -9.16
C HIS A 226 3.68 13.22 -9.64
N HIS A 227 4.53 12.20 -9.76
CA HIS A 227 5.93 12.34 -10.13
C HIS A 227 6.71 13.37 -9.27
N MET A 228 6.36 13.46 -7.98
CA MET A 228 7.12 14.34 -7.07
C MET A 228 8.59 13.90 -6.92
N ILE A 229 8.87 12.62 -7.14
CA ILE A 229 10.21 12.09 -7.30
C ILE A 229 10.46 11.89 -8.79
N ASN A 230 11.13 12.86 -9.40
CA ASN A 230 11.43 12.93 -10.82
C ASN A 230 12.93 13.25 -11.02
N LYS A 231 13.34 13.45 -12.25
CA LYS A 231 14.75 13.73 -12.60
C LYS A 231 15.36 14.86 -11.79
N ASP A 232 14.64 15.97 -11.61
CA ASP A 232 15.17 17.14 -10.91
C ASP A 232 15.27 16.90 -9.41
N THR A 233 14.24 16.31 -8.80
CA THR A 233 14.24 15.99 -7.36
C THR A 233 15.22 14.87 -7.03
N ILE A 234 15.39 13.88 -7.90
CA ILE A 234 16.43 12.84 -7.78
C ILE A 234 17.83 13.46 -7.83
N ALA A 235 18.05 14.45 -8.71
CA ALA A 235 19.35 15.14 -8.77
C ALA A 235 19.70 15.84 -7.46
N MET A 236 18.72 16.33 -6.70
CA MET A 236 18.91 16.97 -5.38
C MET A 236 19.29 15.95 -4.28
N MET A 237 18.88 14.69 -4.44
CA MET A 237 19.14 13.66 -3.43
C MET A 237 20.64 13.39 -3.27
N ARG A 238 21.02 12.95 -2.09
CA ARG A 238 22.42 12.53 -1.82
C ARG A 238 22.76 11.31 -2.69
N ASP A 239 24.01 11.26 -3.14
CA ASP A 239 24.54 10.04 -3.71
C ASP A 239 24.55 8.94 -2.64
N SER A 240 24.17 7.74 -3.04
CA SER A 240 23.98 6.59 -2.13
C SER A 240 22.79 6.70 -1.18
N ALA A 241 21.88 7.67 -1.34
CA ALA A 241 20.61 7.69 -0.62
C ALA A 241 19.80 6.40 -0.88
N ILE A 242 19.00 6.01 0.12
CA ILE A 242 18.05 4.91 0.00
C ILE A 242 16.66 5.53 -0.21
N LEU A 243 15.96 5.09 -1.26
CA LEU A 243 14.59 5.52 -1.56
C LEU A 243 13.61 4.38 -1.29
N VAL A 244 12.54 4.66 -0.55
CA VAL A 244 11.48 3.68 -0.25
C VAL A 244 10.12 4.23 -0.60
N ASN A 245 9.31 3.44 -1.32
CA ASN A 245 7.93 3.74 -1.62
C ASN A 245 7.01 2.57 -1.25
N THR A 246 6.16 2.78 -0.25
CA THR A 246 5.08 1.88 0.17
C THR A 246 3.72 2.59 0.10
N SER A 247 3.61 3.65 -0.70
CA SER A 247 2.41 4.48 -0.82
C SER A 247 1.69 4.26 -2.15
N ARG A 248 2.14 4.93 -3.23
CA ARG A 248 1.59 4.79 -4.59
C ARG A 248 2.72 4.88 -5.62
N GLY A 249 2.65 4.04 -6.67
CA GLY A 249 3.65 3.99 -7.73
C GLY A 249 3.89 5.34 -8.40
N GLY A 250 2.84 6.02 -8.81
CA GLY A 250 2.91 7.31 -9.51
C GLY A 250 3.46 8.51 -8.71
N LEU A 251 3.94 8.29 -7.47
CA LEU A 251 4.76 9.30 -6.75
C LEU A 251 6.17 9.40 -7.34
N ILE A 252 6.64 8.37 -8.01
CA ILE A 252 7.97 8.28 -8.62
C ILE A 252 7.81 8.18 -10.14
N ASP A 253 8.48 9.04 -10.87
CA ASP A 253 8.68 8.91 -12.31
C ASP A 253 9.60 7.69 -12.54
N THR A 254 9.04 6.63 -13.09
CA THR A 254 9.73 5.35 -13.27
C THR A 254 10.89 5.44 -14.24
N ASP A 255 10.78 6.21 -15.32
CA ASP A 255 11.86 6.41 -16.28
C ASP A 255 13.04 7.16 -15.66
N ALA A 256 12.75 8.23 -14.90
CA ALA A 256 13.76 8.98 -14.17
C ALA A 256 14.47 8.11 -13.10
N LEU A 257 13.70 7.22 -12.43
CA LEU A 257 14.27 6.26 -11.47
C LEU A 257 15.23 5.28 -12.16
N ILE A 258 14.83 4.71 -13.30
CA ILE A 258 15.66 3.76 -14.06
C ILE A 258 16.94 4.44 -14.58
N GLU A 259 16.84 5.67 -15.10
CA GLU A 259 18.02 6.45 -15.51
C GLU A 259 18.99 6.66 -14.33
N ALA A 260 18.47 7.04 -13.16
CA ALA A 260 19.27 7.26 -11.95
C ALA A 260 19.91 5.96 -11.43
N LEU A 261 19.21 4.83 -11.50
CA LEU A 261 19.76 3.51 -11.14
C LEU A 261 20.91 3.12 -12.07
N ARG A 262 20.78 3.33 -13.38
CA ARG A 262 21.85 3.14 -14.37
C ARG A 262 23.06 4.01 -14.06
N ALA A 263 22.84 5.25 -13.64
CA ALA A 263 23.87 6.18 -13.20
C ALA A 263 24.45 5.87 -11.80
N ARG A 264 23.96 4.82 -11.12
CA ARG A 264 24.38 4.41 -9.75
C ARG A 264 24.17 5.50 -8.70
N LYS A 265 23.13 6.32 -8.87
CA LYS A 265 22.78 7.42 -7.95
C LYS A 265 22.39 6.89 -6.57
N PHE A 266 21.61 5.80 -6.52
CA PHE A 266 21.05 5.29 -5.27
C PHE A 266 21.92 4.23 -4.59
N GLY A 267 22.02 4.34 -3.28
CA GLY A 267 22.52 3.28 -2.41
C GLY A 267 21.61 2.06 -2.41
N GLY A 268 20.31 2.27 -2.43
CA GLY A 268 19.29 1.22 -2.52
C GLY A 268 17.92 1.78 -2.84
N VAL A 269 17.05 0.96 -3.42
CA VAL A 269 15.65 1.31 -3.67
C VAL A 269 14.77 0.16 -3.19
N GLY A 270 13.75 0.48 -2.39
CA GLY A 270 12.74 -0.45 -1.89
C GLY A 270 11.35 -0.03 -2.36
N LEU A 271 10.69 -0.86 -3.13
CA LEU A 271 9.37 -0.59 -3.71
C LEU A 271 8.40 -1.67 -3.29
N ASP A 272 7.30 -1.29 -2.64
CA ASP A 272 6.13 -2.15 -2.46
C ASP A 272 5.08 -1.86 -3.54
N VAL A 273 5.22 -0.72 -4.20
CA VAL A 273 4.36 -0.21 -5.27
C VAL A 273 5.21 0.41 -6.39
N TYR A 274 4.74 0.32 -7.63
CA TYR A 274 5.35 0.92 -8.81
C TYR A 274 4.26 1.38 -9.78
N GLU A 275 4.60 2.17 -10.81
CA GLU A 275 3.63 2.58 -11.82
C GLU A 275 3.15 1.39 -12.63
N ASP A 276 1.88 1.42 -13.03
CA ASP A 276 1.25 0.39 -13.86
C ASP A 276 1.29 -1.02 -13.25
N GLU A 277 1.25 -1.10 -11.91
CA GLU A 277 1.22 -2.38 -11.19
C GLU A 277 -0.16 -3.09 -11.23
N ASP A 278 -1.22 -2.37 -11.56
CA ASP A 278 -2.62 -2.81 -11.34
C ASP A 278 -2.93 -4.17 -11.98
N ASP A 279 -2.39 -4.47 -13.15
CA ASP A 279 -2.61 -5.74 -13.86
C ASP A 279 -1.82 -6.92 -13.26
N GLN A 280 -0.81 -6.64 -12.43
CA GLN A 280 0.10 -7.65 -11.88
C GLN A 280 -0.14 -7.94 -10.41
N VAL A 281 -0.69 -6.97 -9.68
CA VAL A 281 -0.86 -7.08 -8.23
C VAL A 281 -1.76 -8.26 -7.87
N PHE A 282 -1.27 -9.12 -6.97
CA PHE A 282 -1.95 -10.32 -6.48
C PHE A 282 -2.22 -11.41 -7.52
N GLN A 283 -1.54 -11.41 -8.67
CA GLN A 283 -1.59 -12.46 -9.67
C GLN A 283 -0.33 -13.34 -9.60
N ASP A 284 -0.45 -14.59 -10.08
CA ASP A 284 0.68 -15.51 -10.25
C ASP A 284 0.99 -15.65 -11.74
N PHE A 285 2.16 -15.18 -12.13
CA PHE A 285 2.70 -15.25 -13.47
C PHE A 285 3.94 -16.13 -13.55
N SER A 286 4.14 -17.04 -12.58
CA SER A 286 5.35 -17.87 -12.54
C SER A 286 5.51 -18.77 -13.77
N ASP A 287 4.41 -19.14 -14.41
CA ASP A 287 4.36 -19.97 -15.61
C ASP A 287 4.04 -19.18 -16.89
N ASP A 288 3.95 -17.83 -16.80
CA ASP A 288 3.59 -16.93 -17.90
C ASP A 288 4.71 -15.95 -18.25
N VAL A 289 4.57 -15.29 -19.40
CA VAL A 289 5.45 -14.19 -19.81
C VAL A 289 4.88 -12.88 -19.28
N LEU A 290 5.67 -12.18 -18.46
CA LEU A 290 5.32 -10.82 -18.02
C LEU A 290 5.40 -9.87 -19.21
N GLU A 291 4.26 -9.26 -19.57
CA GLU A 291 4.21 -8.23 -20.62
C GLU A 291 4.76 -6.88 -20.14
N ASN A 292 4.76 -6.65 -18.82
CA ASN A 292 5.30 -5.42 -18.22
C ASN A 292 6.83 -5.40 -18.30
N GLU A 293 7.39 -4.44 -19.02
CA GLU A 293 8.83 -4.29 -19.19
C GLU A 293 9.53 -3.64 -17.99
N VAL A 294 8.80 -2.93 -17.13
CA VAL A 294 9.35 -2.15 -16.01
C VAL A 294 9.91 -3.05 -14.91
N VAL A 295 9.14 -4.03 -14.46
CA VAL A 295 9.52 -4.91 -13.34
C VAL A 295 10.80 -5.70 -13.62
N PRO A 296 10.96 -6.37 -14.79
CA PRO A 296 12.21 -7.05 -15.13
C PRO A 296 13.41 -6.12 -15.15
N VAL A 297 13.24 -4.88 -15.65
CA VAL A 297 14.32 -3.88 -15.66
C VAL A 297 14.70 -3.48 -14.24
N LEU A 298 13.73 -3.15 -13.40
CA LEU A 298 13.98 -2.79 -11.99
C LEU A 298 14.64 -3.93 -11.22
N LEU A 299 14.19 -5.17 -11.39
CA LEU A 299 14.76 -6.35 -10.74
C LEU A 299 16.17 -6.69 -11.24
N SER A 300 16.59 -6.20 -12.41
CA SER A 300 17.95 -6.37 -12.92
C SER A 300 19.00 -5.60 -12.10
N PHE A 301 18.59 -4.56 -11.34
CA PHE A 301 19.49 -3.79 -10.51
C PHE A 301 19.75 -4.48 -9.16
N PRO A 302 21.01 -4.72 -8.78
CA PRO A 302 21.34 -5.50 -7.57
C PRO A 302 21.03 -4.77 -6.24
N ASN A 303 20.64 -3.51 -6.31
CA ASN A 303 20.29 -2.65 -5.18
C ASN A 303 18.81 -2.27 -5.13
N VAL A 304 17.98 -2.92 -5.92
CA VAL A 304 16.52 -2.76 -5.92
C VAL A 304 15.89 -3.97 -5.23
N VAL A 305 14.90 -3.72 -4.39
CA VAL A 305 14.05 -4.72 -3.74
C VAL A 305 12.60 -4.33 -4.04
N ILE A 306 11.85 -5.25 -4.65
CA ILE A 306 10.43 -5.06 -4.95
C ILE A 306 9.63 -6.10 -4.18
N THR A 307 8.49 -5.70 -3.64
CA THR A 307 7.46 -6.56 -3.06
C THR A 307 6.12 -6.25 -3.71
N SER A 308 5.17 -7.18 -3.68
CA SER A 308 3.95 -7.14 -4.47
C SER A 308 2.79 -6.46 -3.73
N HIS A 309 2.92 -5.17 -3.40
CA HIS A 309 1.89 -4.36 -2.71
C HIS A 309 1.39 -5.04 -1.42
N GLN A 310 2.33 -5.59 -0.63
CA GLN A 310 2.04 -6.42 0.54
C GLN A 310 2.27 -5.74 1.88
N ALA A 311 2.61 -4.45 1.91
CA ALA A 311 2.93 -3.74 3.14
C ALA A 311 1.81 -3.80 4.20
N PHE A 312 0.56 -3.96 3.78
CA PHE A 312 -0.59 -4.15 4.66
C PHE A 312 -0.71 -5.57 5.23
N PHE A 313 -0.05 -6.56 4.63
CA PHE A 313 -0.36 -7.99 4.82
C PHE A 313 0.18 -8.54 6.13
N THR A 314 -0.46 -8.17 7.24
CA THR A 314 -0.20 -8.68 8.60
C THR A 314 -1.48 -9.17 9.26
N ARG A 315 -1.36 -10.05 10.24
CA ARG A 315 -2.51 -10.57 11.00
C ARG A 315 -3.36 -9.44 11.60
N THR A 316 -2.71 -8.47 12.22
CA THR A 316 -3.39 -7.32 12.85
C THR A 316 -4.14 -6.48 11.82
N ALA A 317 -3.52 -6.20 10.68
CA ALA A 317 -4.15 -5.44 9.61
C ALA A 317 -5.37 -6.19 9.03
N LEU A 318 -5.22 -7.48 8.71
CA LEU A 318 -6.30 -8.30 8.15
C LEU A 318 -7.49 -8.44 9.12
N GLN A 319 -7.24 -8.63 10.41
CA GLN A 319 -8.28 -8.61 11.45
C GLN A 319 -9.03 -7.27 11.49
N SER A 320 -8.29 -6.16 11.45
CA SER A 320 -8.87 -4.81 11.46
C SER A 320 -9.66 -4.53 10.18
N ILE A 321 -9.14 -4.95 9.01
CA ILE A 321 -9.83 -4.82 7.72
C ILE A 321 -11.16 -5.54 7.75
N ALA A 322 -11.18 -6.81 8.17
CA ALA A 322 -12.39 -7.60 8.23
C ALA A 322 -13.43 -7.00 9.20
N ALA A 323 -13.00 -6.63 10.42
CA ALA A 323 -13.88 -6.03 11.41
C ALA A 323 -14.50 -4.72 10.92
N ILE A 324 -13.69 -3.77 10.43
CA ILE A 324 -14.19 -2.47 9.95
C ILE A 324 -15.06 -2.63 8.70
N THR A 325 -14.73 -3.58 7.80
CA THR A 325 -15.54 -3.83 6.61
C THR A 325 -16.95 -4.30 6.99
N LEU A 326 -17.05 -5.21 7.96
CA LEU A 326 -18.35 -5.72 8.42
C LEU A 326 -19.06 -4.72 9.36
N GLU A 327 -18.35 -3.86 10.09
CA GLU A 327 -18.96 -2.74 10.83
C GLU A 327 -19.56 -1.68 9.90
N ASN A 328 -19.03 -1.54 8.69
CA ASN A 328 -19.58 -0.66 7.65
C ASN A 328 -20.83 -1.22 6.96
N ALA A 329 -21.08 -2.51 7.10
CA ALA A 329 -22.23 -3.19 6.52
C ALA A 329 -23.46 -3.10 7.43
#